data_5b3030d7b93872db8c67e1982712ca95
#
_entry.id   5b3030d7b93872db8c67e1982712ca95
#
_cell.length_a   1.000
_cell.length_b   1.000
_cell.length_c   1.000
_cell.angle_alpha   90.00
_cell.angle_beta   90.00
_cell.angle_gamma   90.00
#
_symmetry.space_group_name_H-M   'P 1'
#
loop_
_entity.id
_entity.type
_entity.pdbx_description
1 polymer ?
#
loop_
_entity_poly.entity_id
_entity_poly.type
_entity_poly.pdbx_seq_one_letter_code
_entity_poly.pdbx_strand_id
1 'polypeptide(L)'
;MEMSFLSKHGFKIAVLALCAVMGIYLLFTYVWKPEKPMPIQQAAPAFEMNDINGNKVSLASTDGKARIVYFYFANCPDVCPPTTFLLSEVQEKLREQGTLGEKAELISITFDPERDTPEVIREFAGRTFAEFEGWHFLRGEEKETIELARNFNVGVKKDEQANSFIHMNIITLVDKNGQVREWINGSDEELTADYIVKQINKLL
;
A
#
# COMPACT_ATOMS: atom_id res chain seq x y z
N MET A 1 -42.91 -8.35 -50.32
CA MET A 1 -43.82 -7.99 -49.17
C MET A 1 -43.06 -7.41 -47.94
N GLU A 2 -41.74 -7.24 -48.01
CA GLU A 2 -40.91 -6.78 -46.90
C GLU A 2 -40.67 -5.26 -46.81
N MET A 3 -40.85 -4.51 -47.90
CA MET A 3 -40.61 -3.06 -47.91
C MET A 3 -41.66 -2.23 -47.13
N SER A 4 -42.81 -2.80 -46.77
CA SER A 4 -43.90 -2.10 -46.08
C SER A 4 -43.64 -1.94 -44.55
N PHE A 5 -42.85 -2.82 -43.92
CA PHE A 5 -42.54 -2.75 -42.47
C PHE A 5 -41.54 -1.66 -42.18
N LEU A 6 -40.45 -1.58 -42.96
CA LEU A 6 -39.45 -0.53 -42.81
C LEU A 6 -40.00 0.87 -43.07
N SER A 7 -40.88 1.04 -44.04
CA SER A 7 -41.49 2.34 -44.33
C SER A 7 -42.44 2.83 -43.22
N LYS A 8 -43.11 1.91 -42.52
CA LYS A 8 -44.03 2.23 -41.42
C LYS A 8 -43.33 2.47 -40.07
N HIS A 9 -42.20 1.84 -39.86
CA HIS A 9 -41.50 1.86 -38.57
C HIS A 9 -40.09 2.43 -38.63
N GLY A 10 -39.57 2.83 -39.80
CA GLY A 10 -38.22 3.27 -40.02
C GLY A 10 -37.77 4.39 -39.07
N PHE A 11 -38.61 5.39 -38.81
CA PHE A 11 -38.32 6.45 -37.87
C PHE A 11 -38.16 5.94 -36.42
N LYS A 12 -39.06 5.03 -35.99
CA LYS A 12 -38.97 4.45 -34.62
C LYS A 12 -37.75 3.58 -34.45
N ILE A 13 -37.39 2.81 -35.47
CA ILE A 13 -36.16 1.97 -35.49
C ILE A 13 -34.91 2.85 -35.43
N ALA A 14 -34.89 3.93 -36.19
CA ALA A 14 -33.74 4.88 -36.18
C ALA A 14 -33.56 5.55 -34.80
N VAL A 15 -34.65 5.98 -34.18
CA VAL A 15 -34.61 6.56 -32.83
C VAL A 15 -34.13 5.55 -31.78
N LEU A 16 -34.67 4.30 -31.82
CA LEU A 16 -34.21 3.27 -30.90
C LEU A 16 -32.75 2.89 -31.09
N ALA A 17 -32.27 2.82 -32.35
CA ALA A 17 -30.85 2.57 -32.66
C ALA A 17 -29.99 3.71 -32.13
N LEU A 18 -30.40 4.97 -32.30
CA LEU A 18 -29.67 6.13 -31.77
C LEU A 18 -29.60 6.11 -30.24
N CYS A 19 -30.75 5.79 -29.57
CA CYS A 19 -30.79 5.64 -28.11
C CYS A 19 -29.87 4.49 -27.62
N ALA A 20 -29.84 3.37 -28.33
CA ALA A 20 -28.98 2.24 -28.03
C ALA A 20 -27.49 2.60 -28.18
N VAL A 21 -27.11 3.28 -29.27
CA VAL A 21 -25.74 3.77 -29.47
C VAL A 21 -25.36 4.77 -28.39
N MET A 22 -26.24 5.70 -28.08
CA MET A 22 -26.01 6.67 -27.00
C MET A 22 -25.88 5.97 -25.63
N GLY A 23 -26.73 4.99 -25.33
CA GLY A 23 -26.65 4.19 -24.10
C GLY A 23 -25.33 3.41 -24.01
N ILE A 24 -24.90 2.78 -25.10
CA ILE A 24 -23.61 2.08 -25.20
C ILE A 24 -22.46 3.08 -25.00
N TYR A 25 -22.50 4.24 -25.65
CA TYR A 25 -21.51 5.30 -25.50
C TYR A 25 -21.41 5.79 -24.05
N LEU A 26 -22.53 6.04 -23.40
CA LEU A 26 -22.57 6.45 -21.99
C LEU A 26 -22.06 5.34 -21.06
N LEU A 27 -22.40 4.09 -21.29
CA LEU A 27 -21.87 2.93 -20.57
C LEU A 27 -20.34 2.87 -20.69
N PHE A 28 -19.79 2.99 -21.90
CA PHE A 28 -18.34 3.00 -22.12
C PHE A 28 -17.66 4.21 -21.47
N THR A 29 -18.25 5.40 -21.53
CA THR A 29 -17.61 6.63 -21.02
C THR A 29 -17.73 6.82 -19.52
N TYR A 30 -18.82 6.33 -18.89
CA TYR A 30 -19.07 6.57 -17.47
C TYR A 30 -18.87 5.34 -16.59
N VAL A 31 -19.16 4.13 -17.11
CA VAL A 31 -19.07 2.89 -16.32
C VAL A 31 -17.76 2.16 -16.58
N TRP A 32 -17.28 2.13 -17.81
CA TRP A 32 -16.08 1.39 -18.19
C TRP A 32 -14.87 2.32 -18.44
N LYS A 33 -14.68 3.30 -17.55
CA LYS A 33 -13.42 4.06 -17.55
C LYS A 33 -12.30 3.15 -17.06
N PRO A 34 -11.27 2.84 -17.87
CA PRO A 34 -10.08 2.21 -17.33
C PRO A 34 -9.50 3.14 -16.26
N GLU A 35 -9.31 2.63 -15.05
CA GLU A 35 -8.63 3.41 -14.00
C GLU A 35 -7.26 3.83 -14.53
N LYS A 36 -6.95 5.13 -14.42
CA LYS A 36 -5.63 5.62 -14.82
C LYS A 36 -4.59 4.94 -13.92
N PRO A 37 -3.51 4.40 -14.50
CA PRO A 37 -2.44 3.84 -13.70
C PRO A 37 -1.91 4.89 -12.72
N MET A 38 -1.60 4.48 -11.50
CA MET A 38 -1.01 5.37 -10.51
C MET A 38 0.32 5.94 -11.07
N PRO A 39 0.61 7.22 -10.87
CA PRO A 39 1.85 7.82 -11.36
C PRO A 39 3.06 7.17 -10.66
N ILE A 40 4.19 7.12 -11.35
CA ILE A 40 5.48 6.81 -10.74
C ILE A 40 5.96 8.09 -10.05
N GLN A 41 6.28 8.00 -8.76
CA GLN A 41 6.79 9.12 -7.98
C GLN A 41 8.32 9.14 -8.02
N GLN A 42 8.94 8.00 -7.69
CA GLN A 42 10.39 7.80 -7.72
C GLN A 42 10.72 6.30 -7.73
N ALA A 43 11.99 5.96 -8.01
CA ALA A 43 12.49 4.63 -7.70
C ALA A 43 12.54 4.42 -6.19
N ALA A 44 12.11 3.26 -5.69
CA ALA A 44 12.24 2.95 -4.28
C ALA A 44 13.71 2.82 -3.90
N PRO A 45 14.16 3.46 -2.81
CA PRO A 45 15.53 3.32 -2.32
C PRO A 45 15.85 1.87 -1.99
N ALA A 46 17.02 1.41 -2.42
CA ALA A 46 17.48 0.06 -2.12
C ALA A 46 17.81 -0.07 -0.62
N PHE A 47 17.49 -1.22 -0.06
CA PHE A 47 17.87 -1.60 1.29
C PHE A 47 18.18 -3.10 1.35
N GLU A 48 18.98 -3.51 2.33
CA GLU A 48 19.17 -4.91 2.75
C GLU A 48 19.32 -4.90 4.27
N MET A 49 18.41 -5.58 4.98
CA MET A 49 18.36 -5.63 6.44
C MET A 49 17.98 -7.03 6.91
N ASN A 50 18.16 -7.31 8.19
CA ASN A 50 17.70 -8.54 8.78
C ASN A 50 16.28 -8.35 9.34
N ASP A 51 15.44 -9.37 9.18
CA ASP A 51 14.18 -9.47 9.91
C ASP A 51 14.45 -9.88 11.38
N ILE A 52 13.38 -9.91 12.18
CA ILE A 52 13.47 -10.31 13.60
C ILE A 52 13.87 -11.77 13.83
N ASN A 53 13.94 -12.59 12.79
CA ASN A 53 14.38 -13.98 12.83
C ASN A 53 15.81 -14.15 12.28
N GLY A 54 16.44 -13.06 11.85
CA GLY A 54 17.78 -13.03 11.27
C GLY A 54 17.85 -13.34 9.78
N ASN A 55 16.72 -13.44 9.08
CA ASN A 55 16.70 -13.63 7.65
C ASN A 55 16.98 -12.29 6.94
N LYS A 56 17.77 -12.32 5.88
CA LYS A 56 18.03 -11.15 5.05
C LYS A 56 16.83 -10.85 4.17
N VAL A 57 16.36 -9.60 4.23
CA VAL A 57 15.31 -9.06 3.38
C VAL A 57 15.83 -7.80 2.71
N SER A 58 15.64 -7.70 1.41
CA SER A 58 16.05 -6.53 0.63
C SER A 58 14.93 -6.11 -0.32
N LEU A 59 15.03 -4.90 -0.86
CA LEU A 59 14.12 -4.48 -1.93
C LEU A 59 14.14 -5.48 -3.09
N ALA A 60 15.35 -5.95 -3.49
CA ALA A 60 15.52 -6.90 -4.58
C ALA A 60 14.99 -8.30 -4.27
N SER A 61 15.07 -8.78 -3.01
CA SER A 61 14.53 -10.10 -2.63
C SER A 61 13.00 -10.15 -2.68
N THR A 62 12.35 -9.00 -2.74
CA THR A 62 10.88 -8.86 -2.84
C THR A 62 10.42 -8.42 -4.24
N ASP A 63 11.30 -8.47 -5.25
CA ASP A 63 10.95 -8.12 -6.63
C ASP A 63 9.81 -8.98 -7.18
N GLY A 64 9.01 -8.36 -8.04
CA GLY A 64 7.81 -9.01 -8.59
C GLY A 64 6.57 -8.90 -7.72
N LYS A 65 6.70 -8.39 -6.48
CA LYS A 65 5.59 -8.18 -5.56
C LYS A 65 5.34 -6.69 -5.34
N ALA A 66 4.10 -6.31 -5.09
CA ALA A 66 3.78 -4.99 -4.56
C ALA A 66 4.13 -4.93 -3.07
N ARG A 67 4.64 -3.81 -2.59
CA ARG A 67 5.08 -3.68 -1.18
C ARG A 67 4.39 -2.50 -0.51
N ILE A 68 4.03 -2.70 0.74
CA ILE A 68 3.62 -1.65 1.67
C ILE A 68 4.78 -1.43 2.62
N VAL A 69 5.47 -0.28 2.50
CA VAL A 69 6.63 0.05 3.35
C VAL A 69 6.21 1.06 4.40
N TYR A 70 6.51 0.76 5.66
CA TYR A 70 6.17 1.59 6.81
C TYR A 70 7.36 1.74 7.75
N PHE A 71 7.70 2.97 8.12
CA PHE A 71 8.74 3.27 9.10
C PHE A 71 8.11 3.55 10.46
N TYR A 72 8.64 2.92 11.52
CA TYR A 72 8.06 2.96 12.85
C TYR A 72 9.11 2.85 13.95
N PHE A 73 8.68 2.92 15.19
CA PHE A 73 9.39 2.39 16.38
C PHE A 73 8.37 1.86 17.39
N ALA A 74 8.73 0.74 18.06
CA ALA A 74 7.78 0.00 18.89
C ALA A 74 7.35 0.74 20.17
N ASN A 75 8.21 1.65 20.68
CA ASN A 75 7.93 2.49 21.85
C ASN A 75 7.25 3.82 21.51
N CYS A 76 6.72 3.98 20.28
CA CYS A 76 5.94 5.14 19.92
C CYS A 76 4.65 5.21 20.74
N PRO A 77 4.39 6.33 21.45
CA PRO A 77 3.22 6.45 22.29
C PRO A 77 1.94 6.85 21.52
N ASP A 78 2.06 7.19 20.25
CA ASP A 78 1.01 7.91 19.52
C ASP A 78 0.61 7.16 18.22
N VAL A 79 1.23 7.47 17.11
CA VAL A 79 0.73 7.08 15.78
C VAL A 79 1.11 5.67 15.32
N CYS A 80 2.23 5.09 15.80
CA CYS A 80 2.68 3.79 15.31
C CYS A 80 1.74 2.63 15.69
N PRO A 81 1.21 2.51 16.93
CA PRO A 81 0.30 1.43 17.26
C PRO A 81 -0.99 1.43 16.42
N PRO A 82 -1.77 2.54 16.31
CA PRO A 82 -2.99 2.54 15.49
C PRO A 82 -2.70 2.31 14.01
N THR A 83 -1.60 2.84 13.47
CA THR A 83 -1.25 2.61 12.06
C THR A 83 -0.84 1.15 11.82
N THR A 84 -0.10 0.54 12.74
CA THR A 84 0.24 -0.89 12.63
C THR A 84 -1.01 -1.77 12.76
N PHE A 85 -1.95 -1.41 13.63
CA PHE A 85 -3.25 -2.07 13.71
C PHE A 85 -4.03 -1.96 12.39
N LEU A 86 -4.10 -0.77 11.79
CA LEU A 86 -4.71 -0.58 10.46
C LEU A 86 -4.02 -1.46 9.40
N LEU A 87 -2.69 -1.56 9.44
CA LEU A 87 -1.94 -2.42 8.52
C LEU A 87 -2.17 -3.91 8.80
N SER A 88 -2.51 -4.33 10.03
CA SER A 88 -2.91 -5.72 10.30
C SER A 88 -4.28 -6.06 9.68
N GLU A 89 -5.20 -5.10 9.64
CA GLU A 89 -6.46 -5.27 8.88
C GLU A 89 -6.21 -5.36 7.37
N VAL A 90 -5.24 -4.60 6.85
CA VAL A 90 -4.79 -4.73 5.44
C VAL A 90 -4.19 -6.11 5.19
N GLN A 91 -3.34 -6.60 6.10
CA GLN A 91 -2.74 -7.94 6.02
C GLN A 91 -3.82 -9.02 5.92
N GLU A 92 -4.83 -8.97 6.79
CA GLU A 92 -5.92 -9.95 6.78
C GLU A 92 -6.70 -9.93 5.46
N LYS A 93 -7.05 -8.74 4.96
CA LYS A 93 -7.74 -8.61 3.68
C LYS A 93 -6.91 -9.14 2.49
N LEU A 94 -5.60 -8.92 2.47
CA LEU A 94 -4.70 -9.47 1.45
C LEU A 94 -4.57 -10.99 1.57
N ARG A 95 -4.63 -11.54 2.79
CA ARG A 95 -4.67 -12.98 3.06
C ARG A 95 -5.96 -13.60 2.53
N GLU A 96 -7.12 -13.02 2.85
CA GLU A 96 -8.42 -13.46 2.33
C GLU A 96 -8.49 -13.47 0.80
N GLN A 97 -7.79 -12.53 0.15
CA GLN A 97 -7.67 -12.46 -1.31
C GLN A 97 -6.66 -13.47 -1.89
N GLY A 98 -5.88 -14.16 -1.06
CA GLY A 98 -4.80 -15.06 -1.50
C GLY A 98 -3.66 -14.33 -2.20
N THR A 99 -3.44 -13.04 -1.90
CA THR A 99 -2.39 -12.21 -2.50
C THR A 99 -1.21 -11.96 -1.55
N LEU A 100 -1.43 -12.09 -0.23
CA LEU A 100 -0.40 -11.90 0.78
C LEU A 100 0.75 -12.90 0.62
N GLY A 101 1.99 -12.42 0.64
CA GLY A 101 3.20 -13.23 0.47
C GLY A 101 3.49 -13.64 -0.99
N GLU A 102 2.47 -13.80 -1.81
CA GLU A 102 2.59 -14.22 -3.22
C GLU A 102 2.77 -13.01 -4.16
N LYS A 103 1.90 -12.01 -4.03
CA LYS A 103 1.84 -10.83 -4.92
C LYS A 103 2.02 -9.52 -4.18
N ALA A 104 1.77 -9.49 -2.88
CA ALA A 104 1.93 -8.34 -2.02
C ALA A 104 2.59 -8.72 -0.70
N GLU A 105 3.44 -7.84 -0.17
CA GLU A 105 4.11 -7.98 1.12
C GLU A 105 4.07 -6.67 1.90
N LEU A 106 4.10 -6.78 3.23
CA LEU A 106 4.29 -5.64 4.12
C LEU A 106 5.72 -5.66 4.65
N ILE A 107 6.31 -4.47 4.75
CA ILE A 107 7.68 -4.27 5.24
C ILE A 107 7.65 -3.11 6.23
N SER A 108 7.84 -3.42 7.51
CA SER A 108 7.97 -2.43 8.58
C SER A 108 9.44 -2.32 9.00
N ILE A 109 9.99 -1.11 9.00
CA ILE A 109 11.40 -0.85 9.28
C ILE A 109 11.48 0.06 10.51
N THR A 110 12.11 -0.43 11.59
CA THR A 110 12.32 0.41 12.76
C THR A 110 13.51 1.33 12.56
N PHE A 111 13.39 2.58 13.00
CA PHE A 111 14.52 3.50 13.10
C PHE A 111 15.07 3.61 14.54
N ASP A 112 14.62 2.73 15.46
CA ASP A 112 15.06 2.64 16.86
C ASP A 112 15.60 1.21 17.19
N PRO A 113 16.59 0.70 16.45
CA PRO A 113 17.01 -0.69 16.58
C PRO A 113 17.64 -1.02 17.95
N GLU A 114 18.09 -0.03 18.70
CA GLU A 114 18.67 -0.25 20.04
C GLU A 114 17.59 -0.70 21.04
N ARG A 115 16.40 -0.08 21.00
CA ARG A 115 15.28 -0.41 21.90
C ARG A 115 14.36 -1.47 21.31
N ASP A 116 14.20 -1.48 20.02
CA ASP A 116 13.34 -2.40 19.29
C ASP A 116 14.07 -3.72 19.04
N THR A 117 14.31 -4.48 20.13
CA THR A 117 14.85 -5.84 20.02
C THR A 117 13.85 -6.77 19.35
N PRO A 118 14.24 -7.95 18.84
CA PRO A 118 13.29 -8.91 18.29
C PRO A 118 12.13 -9.26 19.24
N GLU A 119 12.39 -9.29 20.55
CA GLU A 119 11.39 -9.56 21.58
C GLU A 119 10.38 -8.41 21.70
N VAL A 120 10.88 -7.16 21.74
CA VAL A 120 10.04 -5.96 21.81
C VAL A 120 9.18 -5.84 20.54
N ILE A 121 9.74 -6.14 19.37
CA ILE A 121 8.98 -6.13 18.11
C ILE A 121 7.90 -7.22 18.10
N ARG A 122 8.19 -8.43 18.60
CA ARG A 122 7.16 -9.49 18.71
C ARG A 122 6.03 -9.09 19.65
N GLU A 123 6.36 -8.46 20.78
CA GLU A 123 5.35 -7.95 21.72
C GLU A 123 4.51 -6.82 21.08
N PHE A 124 5.16 -5.90 20.38
CA PHE A 124 4.48 -4.82 19.65
C PHE A 124 3.56 -5.38 18.57
N ALA A 125 4.04 -6.31 17.74
CA ALA A 125 3.25 -6.98 16.72
C ALA A 125 2.03 -7.69 17.33
N GLY A 126 2.21 -8.43 18.42
CA GLY A 126 1.11 -9.09 19.11
C GLY A 126 0.04 -8.13 19.65
N ARG A 127 0.44 -6.97 20.16
CA ARG A 127 -0.52 -5.93 20.65
C ARG A 127 -1.27 -5.24 19.50
N THR A 128 -0.70 -5.23 18.31
CA THR A 128 -1.28 -4.60 17.12
C THR A 128 -1.86 -5.61 16.14
N PHE A 129 -1.97 -6.88 16.53
CA PHE A 129 -2.49 -7.99 15.72
C PHE A 129 -1.73 -8.20 14.40
N ALA A 130 -0.49 -7.72 14.31
CA ALA A 130 0.36 -7.97 13.15
C ALA A 130 0.94 -9.39 13.21
N GLU A 131 0.87 -10.12 12.11
CA GLU A 131 1.43 -11.46 11.96
C GLU A 131 2.64 -11.44 11.01
N PHE A 132 3.57 -12.38 11.18
CA PHE A 132 4.83 -12.39 10.42
C PHE A 132 4.70 -13.08 9.06
N GLU A 133 3.56 -13.64 8.72
CA GLU A 133 3.28 -14.17 7.40
C GLU A 133 3.09 -13.04 6.39
N GLY A 134 3.95 -12.96 5.38
CA GLY A 134 3.91 -11.91 4.36
C GLY A 134 4.16 -10.49 4.89
N TRP A 135 4.61 -10.37 6.15
CA TRP A 135 4.96 -9.09 6.77
C TRP A 135 6.33 -9.17 7.46
N HIS A 136 7.29 -8.43 6.95
CA HIS A 136 8.65 -8.38 7.44
C HIS A 136 8.86 -7.20 8.37
N PHE A 137 9.33 -7.46 9.59
CA PHE A 137 9.76 -6.44 10.54
C PHE A 137 11.29 -6.39 10.53
N LEU A 138 11.83 -5.31 9.98
CA LEU A 138 13.26 -5.18 9.69
C LEU A 138 13.97 -4.29 10.71
N ARG A 139 15.21 -4.64 10.97
CA ARG A 139 16.15 -3.90 11.84
C ARG A 139 17.44 -3.66 11.08
N GLY A 140 17.93 -2.44 11.14
CA GLY A 140 19.22 -2.02 10.60
C GLY A 140 19.97 -1.15 11.61
N GLU A 141 21.02 -0.47 11.19
CA GLU A 141 21.68 0.56 11.99
C GLU A 141 20.81 1.83 12.05
N GLU A 142 20.68 2.46 13.22
CA GLU A 142 19.81 3.65 13.43
C GLU A 142 20.04 4.72 12.36
N LYS A 143 21.30 5.07 12.13
CA LYS A 143 21.65 6.12 11.17
C LYS A 143 21.26 5.77 9.75
N GLU A 144 21.47 4.51 9.36
CA GLU A 144 21.13 4.02 8.02
C GLU A 144 19.62 3.95 7.80
N THR A 145 18.87 3.51 8.82
CA THR A 145 17.41 3.44 8.73
C THR A 145 16.76 4.83 8.72
N ILE A 146 17.30 5.80 9.46
CA ILE A 146 16.87 7.21 9.39
C ILE A 146 17.15 7.79 8.00
N GLU A 147 18.31 7.52 7.42
CA GLU A 147 18.65 7.98 6.06
C GLU A 147 17.74 7.32 5.02
N LEU A 148 17.52 6.01 5.16
CA LEU A 148 16.60 5.27 4.29
C LEU A 148 15.17 5.86 4.36
N ALA A 149 14.66 6.13 5.57
CA ALA A 149 13.34 6.75 5.74
C ALA A 149 13.25 8.09 4.99
N ARG A 150 14.28 8.94 5.11
CA ARG A 150 14.33 10.21 4.38
C ARG A 150 14.36 10.02 2.86
N ASN A 151 15.07 9.01 2.38
CA ASN A 151 15.11 8.67 0.95
C ASN A 151 13.75 8.16 0.44
N PHE A 152 12.92 7.60 1.33
CA PHE A 152 11.50 7.30 1.07
C PHE A 152 10.57 8.51 1.25
N ASN A 153 11.12 9.74 1.41
CA ASN A 153 10.39 10.97 1.72
C ASN A 153 9.65 10.93 3.07
N VAL A 154 10.09 10.10 4.00
CA VAL A 154 9.60 10.06 5.37
C VAL A 154 10.53 10.89 6.25
N GLY A 155 10.07 12.07 6.65
CA GLY A 155 10.81 12.93 7.56
C GLY A 155 10.93 12.30 8.94
N VAL A 156 12.16 12.16 9.46
CA VAL A 156 12.43 11.65 10.81
C VAL A 156 13.54 12.43 11.47
N LYS A 157 13.38 12.74 12.74
CA LYS A 157 14.35 13.44 13.58
C LYS A 157 14.37 12.81 14.97
N LYS A 158 15.54 12.43 15.46
CA LYS A 158 15.72 12.00 16.85
C LYS A 158 15.60 13.22 17.78
N ASP A 159 14.83 13.07 18.84
CA ASP A 159 14.75 14.00 19.95
C ASP A 159 15.58 13.41 21.10
N GLU A 160 16.81 13.89 21.23
CA GLU A 160 17.75 13.42 22.23
C GLU A 160 17.28 13.73 23.66
N GLN A 161 16.50 14.79 23.88
CA GLN A 161 16.01 15.17 25.21
C GLN A 161 14.88 14.26 25.67
N ALA A 162 13.96 13.94 24.76
CA ALA A 162 12.86 13.02 25.01
C ALA A 162 13.26 11.54 24.83
N ASN A 163 14.49 11.27 24.37
CA ASN A 163 14.93 9.94 23.93
C ASN A 163 13.88 9.25 23.04
N SER A 164 13.42 9.97 22.04
CA SER A 164 12.32 9.58 21.16
C SER A 164 12.55 10.07 19.74
N PHE A 165 11.57 9.84 18.86
CA PHE A 165 11.64 10.29 17.47
C PHE A 165 10.40 11.10 17.10
N ILE A 166 10.63 12.19 16.38
CA ILE A 166 9.59 12.94 15.68
C ILE A 166 9.65 12.49 14.22
N HIS A 167 8.58 11.93 13.71
CA HIS A 167 8.55 11.43 12.33
C HIS A 167 7.20 11.68 11.66
N MET A 168 7.23 11.70 10.32
CA MET A 168 6.01 11.69 9.53
C MET A 168 5.41 10.27 9.55
N ASN A 169 4.11 10.18 9.77
CA ASN A 169 3.38 8.91 9.74
C ASN A 169 2.93 8.60 8.31
N ILE A 170 3.81 7.99 7.53
CA ILE A 170 3.61 7.74 6.09
C ILE A 170 3.66 6.25 5.80
N ILE A 171 2.66 5.77 5.09
CA ILE A 171 2.61 4.44 4.48
C ILE A 171 2.99 4.60 3.01
N THR A 172 4.02 3.91 2.55
CA THR A 172 4.51 4.02 1.17
C THR A 172 4.13 2.79 0.36
N LEU A 173 3.50 2.99 -0.79
CA LEU A 173 3.18 1.92 -1.73
C LEU A 173 4.24 1.84 -2.83
N VAL A 174 4.82 0.65 -2.99
CA VAL A 174 5.84 0.35 -4.00
C VAL A 174 5.31 -0.75 -4.90
N ASP A 175 5.42 -0.56 -6.21
CA ASP A 175 4.98 -1.56 -7.18
C ASP A 175 5.98 -2.72 -7.35
N LYS A 176 5.58 -3.73 -8.12
CA LYS A 176 6.39 -4.93 -8.41
C LYS A 176 7.72 -4.64 -9.14
N ASN A 177 7.87 -3.45 -9.72
CA ASN A 177 9.09 -3.01 -10.40
C ASN A 177 9.97 -2.13 -9.50
N GLY A 178 9.67 -2.02 -8.21
CA GLY A 178 10.43 -1.20 -7.27
C GLY A 178 10.21 0.30 -7.47
N GLN A 179 9.01 0.74 -7.94
CA GLN A 179 8.69 2.15 -8.06
C GLN A 179 7.72 2.57 -6.97
N VAL A 180 8.04 3.64 -6.26
CA VAL A 180 7.10 4.29 -5.33
C VAL A 180 5.96 4.89 -6.14
N ARG A 181 4.73 4.55 -5.79
CA ARG A 181 3.52 4.95 -6.48
C ARG A 181 2.67 5.91 -5.67
N GLU A 182 2.66 5.75 -4.35
CA GLU A 182 1.86 6.59 -3.47
C GLU A 182 2.49 6.70 -2.07
N TRP A 183 2.35 7.87 -1.45
CA TRP A 183 2.56 8.11 -0.04
C TRP A 183 1.21 8.43 0.60
N ILE A 184 0.78 7.58 1.52
CA ILE A 184 -0.48 7.69 2.23
C ILE A 184 -0.20 8.26 3.62
N ASN A 185 -0.92 9.30 4.01
CA ASN A 185 -0.86 9.84 5.36
C ASN A 185 -1.53 8.87 6.34
N GLY A 186 -0.74 8.16 7.16
CA GLY A 186 -1.25 7.22 8.15
C GLY A 186 -1.98 7.87 9.34
N SER A 187 -1.91 9.21 9.44
CA SER A 187 -2.64 9.97 10.47
C SER A 187 -3.98 10.56 9.94
N ASP A 188 -4.40 10.20 8.75
CA ASP A 188 -5.70 10.60 8.22
C ASP A 188 -6.79 9.78 8.92
N GLU A 189 -7.69 10.47 9.63
CA GLU A 189 -8.79 9.84 10.38
C GLU A 189 -9.81 9.10 9.48
N GLU A 190 -9.86 9.46 8.19
CA GLU A 190 -10.72 8.80 7.20
C GLU A 190 -10.04 7.61 6.51
N LEU A 191 -8.75 7.36 6.80
CA LEU A 191 -8.00 6.27 6.20
C LEU A 191 -8.54 4.91 6.65
N THR A 192 -8.84 4.04 5.70
CA THR A 192 -9.33 2.68 5.97
C THR A 192 -8.44 1.62 5.33
N ALA A 193 -8.48 0.41 5.88
CA ALA A 193 -7.81 -0.75 5.29
C ALA A 193 -8.30 -1.03 3.86
N ASP A 194 -9.60 -0.84 3.58
CA ASP A 194 -10.16 -1.02 2.25
C ASP A 194 -9.56 -0.06 1.22
N TYR A 195 -9.28 1.20 1.63
CA TYR A 195 -8.61 2.14 0.75
C TYR A 195 -7.20 1.65 0.40
N ILE A 196 -6.40 1.25 1.40
CA ILE A 196 -5.02 0.77 1.18
C ILE A 196 -5.03 -0.49 0.30
N VAL A 197 -5.92 -1.46 0.59
CA VAL A 197 -6.07 -2.68 -0.21
C VAL A 197 -6.47 -2.36 -1.65
N LYS A 198 -7.38 -1.42 -1.85
CA LYS A 198 -7.76 -0.96 -3.19
C LYS A 198 -6.57 -0.37 -3.95
N GLN A 199 -5.72 0.42 -3.27
CA GLN A 199 -4.56 1.02 -3.93
C GLN A 199 -3.48 -0.03 -4.24
N ILE A 200 -3.15 -0.91 -3.28
CA ILE A 200 -2.14 -1.95 -3.51
C ILE A 200 -2.55 -2.93 -4.63
N ASN A 201 -3.84 -3.27 -4.72
CA ASN A 201 -4.37 -4.14 -5.78
C ASN A 201 -4.20 -3.57 -7.20
N LYS A 202 -4.06 -2.25 -7.35
CA LYS A 202 -3.72 -1.62 -8.64
C LYS A 202 -2.27 -1.82 -9.05
N LEU A 203 -1.43 -2.29 -8.13
CA LEU A 203 0.02 -2.46 -8.31
C LEU A 203 0.44 -3.94 -8.48
N LEU A 204 -0.51 -4.88 -8.35
CA LEU A 204 -0.28 -6.33 -8.49
C LEU A 204 0.05 -6.80 -9.90
#